data_daf08e4e9e0b388cd3962b35edd45227
#
_entry.id   daf08e4e9e0b388cd3962b35edd45227
#
_cell.length_a   1.000
_cell.length_b   1.000
_cell.length_c   1.000
_cell.angle_alpha   90.00
_cell.angle_beta   90.00
_cell.angle_gamma   90.00
#
_symmetry.space_group_name_H-M   'P 1'
#
loop_
_entity.id
_entity.type
_entity.pdbx_description
1 polymer ?
#
loop_
_entity_poly.entity_id
_entity_poly.type
_entity_poly.pdbx_seq_one_letter_code
_entity_poly.pdbx_strand_id
1 'polypeptide(L)'
;MTRLRRGCVLAVVGAAFIAPAVAQELCGRPSESPEALFDRLTKTEKLKEDFRDKSYVAISDKSKETVWTFTVPGHPAHPSVVCRRPVQDGDNLRLDTNVRCNAAEAECEKLVKAFQELNHRMMQELKKQQDSKKQQTK
;
A
#
# COMPACT_ATOMS: atom_id res chain seq x y z
N MET A 1 33.81 65.97 -15.34
CA MET A 1 34.19 64.89 -14.39
C MET A 1 33.01 63.95 -14.19
N THR A 2 32.96 62.91 -14.97
CA THR A 2 31.81 61.98 -15.00
C THR A 2 32.24 60.69 -14.30
N ARG A 3 31.64 60.37 -13.13
CA ARG A 3 31.92 59.16 -12.37
C ARG A 3 31.00 58.05 -12.86
N LEU A 4 31.59 57.07 -13.50
CA LEU A 4 30.95 55.80 -13.90
C LEU A 4 30.72 54.93 -12.67
N ARG A 5 29.47 54.68 -12.26
CA ARG A 5 29.13 53.71 -11.24
C ARG A 5 28.99 52.32 -11.90
N ARG A 6 29.91 51.43 -11.59
CA ARG A 6 29.81 49.99 -11.93
C ARG A 6 28.80 49.34 -11.00
N GLY A 7 27.66 48.94 -11.50
CA GLY A 7 26.70 48.11 -10.80
C GLY A 7 27.14 46.65 -10.89
N CYS A 8 27.45 46.00 -9.75
CA CYS A 8 27.60 44.56 -9.66
C CYS A 8 26.22 43.89 -9.72
N VAL A 9 25.96 43.14 -10.78
CA VAL A 9 24.81 42.23 -10.86
C VAL A 9 25.21 40.93 -10.20
N LEU A 10 24.69 40.67 -8.99
CA LEU A 10 24.81 39.37 -8.31
C LEU A 10 23.78 38.42 -8.93
N ALA A 11 24.25 37.49 -9.74
CA ALA A 11 23.45 36.37 -10.22
C ALA A 11 23.25 35.36 -9.08
N VAL A 12 22.04 35.29 -8.52
CA VAL A 12 21.66 34.27 -7.56
C VAL A 12 21.35 32.99 -8.34
N VAL A 13 22.30 32.05 -8.33
CA VAL A 13 22.09 30.69 -8.84
C VAL A 13 21.26 29.93 -7.81
N GLY A 14 19.96 29.82 -8.06
CA GLY A 14 19.06 28.99 -7.28
C GLY A 14 19.38 27.52 -7.49
N ALA A 15 20.00 26.85 -6.53
CA ALA A 15 20.14 25.40 -6.53
C ALA A 15 18.76 24.78 -6.26
N ALA A 16 18.16 24.19 -7.29
CA ALA A 16 16.96 23.37 -7.15
C ALA A 16 17.34 22.08 -6.42
N PHE A 17 16.98 21.98 -5.16
CA PHE A 17 17.06 20.73 -4.39
C PHE A 17 16.02 19.77 -4.96
N ILE A 18 16.45 18.84 -5.81
CA ILE A 18 15.63 17.69 -6.21
C ILE A 18 15.64 16.75 -4.99
N ALA A 19 14.58 16.82 -4.17
CA ALA A 19 14.38 15.84 -3.12
C ALA A 19 14.22 14.46 -3.78
N PRO A 20 14.93 13.41 -3.33
CA PRO A 20 14.72 12.07 -3.83
C PRO A 20 13.26 11.68 -3.54
N ALA A 21 12.51 11.25 -4.58
CA ALA A 21 11.21 10.66 -4.39
C ALA A 21 11.40 9.40 -3.54
N VAL A 22 10.97 9.45 -2.29
CA VAL A 22 10.97 8.28 -1.41
C VAL A 22 10.00 7.29 -2.04
N ALA A 23 10.51 6.17 -2.54
CA ALA A 23 9.68 5.11 -3.08
C ALA A 23 8.75 4.64 -1.96
N GLN A 24 7.45 4.74 -2.20
CA GLN A 24 6.45 4.34 -1.22
C GLN A 24 6.54 2.82 -0.98
N GLU A 25 6.81 2.42 0.25
CA GLU A 25 6.90 1.01 0.61
C GLU A 25 5.51 0.35 0.59
N LEU A 26 5.49 -0.91 0.17
CA LEU A 26 4.32 -1.79 0.25
C LEU A 26 4.58 -2.87 1.29
N CYS A 27 4.01 -2.72 2.49
CA CYS A 27 4.20 -3.67 3.59
C CYS A 27 5.68 -4.06 3.83
N GLY A 28 6.57 -3.05 3.89
CA GLY A 28 8.00 -3.26 4.11
C GLY A 28 8.80 -3.73 2.89
N ARG A 29 8.19 -3.72 1.70
CA ARG A 29 8.88 -3.98 0.43
C ARG A 29 9.02 -2.70 -0.38
N PRO A 30 10.10 -2.53 -1.16
CA PRO A 30 10.18 -1.45 -2.14
C PRO A 30 8.98 -1.47 -3.07
N SER A 31 8.44 -0.30 -3.39
CA SER A 31 7.31 -0.19 -4.31
C SER A 31 7.75 -0.57 -5.72
N GLU A 32 7.07 -1.54 -6.29
CA GLU A 32 7.20 -1.98 -7.68
C GLU A 32 5.81 -2.00 -8.35
N SER A 33 5.75 -2.21 -9.66
CA SER A 33 4.43 -2.31 -10.33
C SER A 33 3.65 -3.53 -9.82
N PRO A 34 2.32 -3.48 -9.84
CA PRO A 34 1.51 -4.62 -9.43
C PRO A 34 1.85 -5.91 -10.15
N GLU A 35 2.13 -5.84 -11.45
CA GLU A 35 2.47 -6.99 -12.29
C GLU A 35 3.84 -7.57 -11.92
N ALA A 36 4.84 -6.70 -11.75
CA ALA A 36 6.19 -7.11 -11.35
C ALA A 36 6.17 -7.79 -9.97
N LEU A 37 5.40 -7.25 -9.04
CA LEU A 37 5.23 -7.83 -7.71
C LEU A 37 4.51 -9.19 -7.77
N PHE A 38 3.44 -9.31 -8.56
CA PHE A 38 2.74 -10.57 -8.76
C PHE A 38 3.66 -11.67 -9.31
N ASP A 39 4.44 -11.33 -10.33
CA ASP A 39 5.42 -12.25 -10.93
C ASP A 39 6.51 -12.66 -9.92
N ARG A 40 7.00 -11.72 -9.13
CA ARG A 40 7.97 -12.00 -8.07
C ARG A 40 7.40 -12.97 -7.04
N LEU A 41 6.22 -12.69 -6.49
CA LEU A 41 5.60 -13.53 -5.47
C LEU A 41 5.33 -14.95 -5.99
N THR A 42 4.81 -15.08 -7.20
CA THR A 42 4.42 -16.39 -7.75
C THR A 42 5.57 -17.16 -8.40
N LYS A 43 6.41 -16.48 -9.21
CA LYS A 43 7.46 -17.15 -10.00
C LYS A 43 8.79 -17.28 -9.24
N THR A 44 9.16 -16.25 -8.45
CA THR A 44 10.44 -16.22 -7.72
C THR A 44 10.29 -16.78 -6.31
N GLU A 45 9.35 -16.26 -5.53
CA GLU A 45 9.13 -16.68 -4.14
C GLU A 45 8.24 -17.93 -4.03
N LYS A 46 7.64 -18.38 -5.13
CA LYS A 46 6.83 -19.60 -5.21
C LYS A 46 5.63 -19.62 -4.28
N LEU A 47 5.10 -18.44 -3.94
CA LEU A 47 3.86 -18.34 -3.18
C LEU A 47 2.68 -18.76 -4.08
N LYS A 48 1.68 -19.38 -3.46
CA LYS A 48 0.49 -19.85 -4.17
C LYS A 48 -0.66 -18.88 -4.01
N GLU A 49 -1.51 -18.82 -5.01
CA GLU A 49 -2.79 -18.14 -4.90
C GLU A 49 -3.69 -18.90 -3.92
N ASP A 50 -4.22 -18.18 -2.93
CA ASP A 50 -5.18 -18.73 -1.97
C ASP A 50 -6.63 -18.56 -2.44
N PHE A 51 -6.85 -17.52 -3.24
CA PHE A 51 -8.17 -17.14 -3.73
C PHE A 51 -8.06 -16.47 -5.09
N ARG A 52 -9.03 -16.74 -5.96
CA ARG A 52 -9.22 -16.05 -7.24
C ARG A 52 -10.69 -16.00 -7.61
N ASP A 53 -11.16 -14.82 -7.99
CA ASP A 53 -12.46 -14.63 -8.62
C ASP A 53 -12.36 -13.73 -9.86
N LYS A 54 -13.48 -13.20 -10.34
CA LYS A 54 -13.54 -12.29 -11.50
C LYS A 54 -12.95 -10.90 -11.25
N SER A 55 -12.68 -10.54 -10.02
CA SER A 55 -12.25 -9.19 -9.61
C SER A 55 -10.86 -9.18 -8.98
N TYR A 56 -10.54 -10.22 -8.21
CA TYR A 56 -9.33 -10.27 -7.39
C TYR A 56 -8.63 -11.62 -7.43
N VAL A 57 -7.34 -11.58 -7.16
CA VAL A 57 -6.54 -12.73 -6.77
C VAL A 57 -5.81 -12.40 -5.46
N ALA A 58 -5.82 -13.32 -4.50
CA ALA A 58 -5.13 -13.15 -3.23
C ALA A 58 -4.02 -14.18 -3.04
N ILE A 59 -2.91 -13.72 -2.47
CA ILE A 59 -1.73 -14.51 -2.14
C ILE A 59 -1.34 -14.22 -0.71
N SER A 60 -1.24 -15.25 0.15
CA SER A 60 -0.77 -15.11 1.52
C SER A 60 0.72 -15.45 1.64
N ASP A 61 1.49 -14.51 2.17
CA ASP A 61 2.83 -14.75 2.65
C ASP A 61 2.78 -15.02 4.15
N LYS A 62 2.65 -16.28 4.53
CA LYS A 62 2.54 -16.69 5.93
C LYS A 62 3.79 -16.37 6.76
N SER A 63 4.96 -16.35 6.12
CA SER A 63 6.23 -16.04 6.80
C SER A 63 6.32 -14.57 7.23
N LYS A 64 5.58 -13.69 6.57
CA LYS A 64 5.54 -12.26 6.84
C LYS A 64 4.17 -11.78 7.31
N GLU A 65 3.25 -12.70 7.55
CA GLU A 65 1.87 -12.42 7.96
C GLU A 65 1.19 -11.38 7.04
N THR A 66 1.49 -11.43 5.74
CA THR A 66 1.02 -10.44 4.76
C THR A 66 0.08 -11.09 3.76
N VAL A 67 -1.03 -10.44 3.48
CA VAL A 67 -1.95 -10.81 2.40
C VAL A 67 -1.84 -9.79 1.29
N TRP A 68 -1.53 -10.28 0.10
CA TRP A 68 -1.46 -9.53 -1.14
C TRP A 68 -2.72 -9.76 -1.95
N THR A 69 -3.42 -8.70 -2.31
CA THR A 69 -4.63 -8.79 -3.14
C THR A 69 -4.42 -7.95 -4.40
N PHE A 70 -4.46 -8.62 -5.55
CA PHE A 70 -4.28 -8.00 -6.86
C PHE A 70 -5.64 -7.91 -7.56
N THR A 71 -5.88 -6.81 -8.27
CA THR A 71 -6.99 -6.73 -9.22
C THR A 71 -6.66 -7.53 -10.47
N VAL A 72 -7.67 -8.21 -11.05
CA VAL A 72 -7.51 -8.92 -12.31
C VAL A 72 -7.91 -8.06 -13.51
N PRO A 73 -7.50 -8.39 -14.75
CA PRO A 73 -7.98 -7.70 -15.94
C PRO A 73 -9.51 -7.64 -15.98
N GLY A 74 -10.07 -6.46 -16.30
CA GLY A 74 -11.50 -6.18 -16.26
C GLY A 74 -11.99 -5.50 -14.98
N HIS A 75 -11.22 -5.50 -13.90
CA HIS A 75 -11.52 -4.68 -12.74
C HIS A 75 -11.24 -3.20 -13.04
N PRO A 76 -12.14 -2.24 -12.71
CA PRO A 76 -11.94 -0.82 -13.04
C PRO A 76 -10.64 -0.22 -12.51
N ALA A 77 -10.17 -0.66 -11.34
CA ALA A 77 -8.91 -0.25 -10.74
C ALA A 77 -7.70 -1.12 -11.14
N HIS A 78 -7.80 -1.92 -12.22
CA HIS A 78 -6.66 -2.71 -12.69
C HIS A 78 -5.69 -1.82 -13.51
N PRO A 79 -4.35 -2.00 -13.34
CA PRO A 79 -3.67 -2.91 -12.41
C PRO A 79 -3.47 -2.28 -11.03
N SER A 80 -3.72 -3.05 -9.98
CA SER A 80 -3.51 -2.63 -8.59
C SER A 80 -3.12 -3.78 -7.70
N VAL A 81 -2.46 -3.45 -6.60
CA VAL A 81 -2.20 -4.37 -5.49
C VAL A 81 -2.49 -3.67 -4.16
N VAL A 82 -3.13 -4.41 -3.28
CA VAL A 82 -3.37 -4.03 -1.88
C VAL A 82 -2.64 -5.03 -1.01
N CYS A 83 -1.76 -4.57 -0.15
CA CYS A 83 -1.18 -5.42 0.87
C CYS A 83 -1.77 -5.10 2.24
N ARG A 84 -2.00 -6.13 3.03
CA ARG A 84 -2.52 -6.03 4.39
C ARG A 84 -1.73 -6.93 5.32
N ARG A 85 -1.37 -6.42 6.49
CA ARG A 85 -0.74 -7.21 7.54
C ARG A 85 -1.26 -6.79 8.92
N PRO A 86 -1.43 -7.73 9.86
CA PRO A 86 -1.73 -7.38 11.23
C PRO A 86 -0.52 -6.71 11.88
N VAL A 87 -0.76 -5.68 12.66
CA VAL A 87 0.24 -4.99 13.46
C VAL A 87 -0.29 -4.88 14.88
N GLN A 88 0.49 -5.40 15.83
CA GLN A 88 0.20 -5.29 17.25
C GLN A 88 0.84 -4.00 17.77
N ASP A 89 0.04 -3.15 18.39
CA ASP A 89 0.47 -1.91 19.04
C ASP A 89 -0.03 -1.91 20.49
N GLY A 90 0.81 -2.39 21.42
CA GLY A 90 0.39 -2.69 22.77
C GLY A 90 -0.72 -3.74 22.79
N ASP A 91 -1.87 -3.41 23.41
CA ASP A 91 -3.06 -4.27 23.44
C ASP A 91 -3.96 -4.11 22.21
N ASN A 92 -3.62 -3.22 21.28
CA ASN A 92 -4.42 -2.94 20.10
C ASN A 92 -3.87 -3.68 18.87
N LEU A 93 -4.74 -4.47 18.24
CA LEU A 93 -4.50 -5.06 16.93
C LEU A 93 -5.07 -4.13 15.86
N ARG A 94 -4.29 -3.82 14.84
CA ARG A 94 -4.74 -3.10 13.64
C ARG A 94 -4.27 -3.80 12.36
N LEU A 95 -4.94 -3.51 11.25
CA LEU A 95 -4.50 -3.94 9.92
C LEU A 95 -3.78 -2.77 9.24
N ASP A 96 -2.48 -2.91 9.06
CA ASP A 96 -1.69 -2.02 8.22
C ASP A 96 -2.00 -2.33 6.75
N THR A 97 -2.35 -1.30 5.99
CA THR A 97 -2.82 -1.47 4.60
C THR A 97 -2.15 -0.45 3.71
N ASN A 98 -1.46 -0.94 2.69
CA ASN A 98 -0.87 -0.10 1.65
C ASN A 98 -1.43 -0.48 0.28
N VAL A 99 -1.59 0.50 -0.59
CA VAL A 99 -2.15 0.32 -1.94
C VAL A 99 -1.18 0.89 -2.97
N ARG A 100 -0.91 0.11 -4.00
CA ARG A 100 -0.32 0.58 -5.25
C ARG A 100 -1.36 0.41 -6.35
N CYS A 101 -1.81 1.51 -6.93
CA CYS A 101 -2.82 1.53 -7.97
C CYS A 101 -2.31 2.33 -9.16
N ASN A 102 -2.31 1.72 -10.34
CA ASN A 102 -1.86 2.33 -11.59
C ASN A 102 -3.03 2.59 -12.57
N ALA A 103 -4.27 2.58 -12.05
CA ALA A 103 -5.47 2.93 -12.81
C ALA A 103 -5.81 4.43 -12.71
N ALA A 104 -6.97 4.83 -13.22
CA ALA A 104 -7.47 6.19 -13.07
C ALA A 104 -7.70 6.54 -11.58
N GLU A 105 -7.42 7.78 -11.19
CA GLU A 105 -7.47 8.25 -9.80
C GLU A 105 -8.80 7.91 -9.10
N ALA A 106 -9.93 8.20 -9.76
CA ALA A 106 -11.25 7.91 -9.20
C ALA A 106 -11.48 6.41 -8.92
N GLU A 107 -10.93 5.51 -9.74
CA GLU A 107 -11.04 4.07 -9.52
C GLU A 107 -10.08 3.59 -8.43
N CYS A 108 -8.91 4.22 -8.31
CA CYS A 108 -7.99 3.98 -7.21
C CYS A 108 -8.58 4.40 -5.87
N GLU A 109 -9.25 5.55 -5.79
CA GLU A 109 -9.95 6.02 -4.58
C GLU A 109 -11.06 5.06 -4.15
N LYS A 110 -11.87 4.57 -5.10
CA LYS A 110 -12.91 3.57 -4.83
C LYS A 110 -12.32 2.27 -4.27
N LEU A 111 -11.20 1.82 -4.83
CA LEU A 111 -10.50 0.63 -4.35
C LEU A 111 -10.02 0.82 -2.90
N VAL A 112 -9.36 1.93 -2.61
CA VAL A 112 -8.88 2.26 -1.25
C VAL A 112 -10.04 2.25 -0.26
N LYS A 113 -11.15 2.93 -0.59
CA LYS A 113 -12.34 2.99 0.25
C LYS A 113 -12.95 1.61 0.50
N ALA A 114 -13.07 0.79 -0.54
CA ALA A 114 -13.59 -0.57 -0.41
C ALA A 114 -12.76 -1.43 0.56
N PHE A 115 -11.43 -1.33 0.50
CA PHE A 115 -10.54 -2.06 1.41
C PHE A 115 -10.55 -1.48 2.84
N GLN A 116 -10.71 -0.19 3.01
CA GLN A 116 -10.89 0.43 4.34
C GLN A 116 -12.17 -0.08 5.00
N GLU A 117 -13.29 -0.14 4.26
CA GLU A 117 -14.55 -0.68 4.76
C GLU A 117 -14.45 -2.19 5.08
N LEU A 118 -13.77 -2.96 4.23
CA LEU A 118 -13.51 -4.37 4.50
C LEU A 118 -12.70 -4.57 5.78
N ASN A 119 -11.61 -3.82 5.95
CA ASN A 119 -10.78 -3.88 7.14
C ASN A 119 -11.55 -3.52 8.41
N HIS A 120 -12.40 -2.50 8.34
CA HIS A 120 -13.24 -2.11 9.47
C HIS A 120 -14.17 -3.26 9.89
N ARG A 121 -14.86 -3.90 8.94
CA ARG A 121 -15.71 -5.06 9.23
C ARG A 121 -14.93 -6.24 9.83
N MET A 122 -13.76 -6.56 9.26
CA MET A 122 -12.91 -7.63 9.78
C MET A 122 -12.46 -7.36 11.21
N MET A 123 -12.05 -6.14 11.52
CA MET A 123 -11.64 -5.78 12.88
C MET A 123 -12.79 -5.84 13.88
N GLN A 124 -14.01 -5.46 13.48
CA GLN A 124 -15.20 -5.61 14.33
C GLN A 124 -15.48 -7.08 14.64
N GLU A 125 -15.40 -7.97 13.65
CA GLU A 125 -15.63 -9.40 13.87
C GLU A 125 -14.56 -10.04 14.77
N LEU A 126 -13.29 -9.69 14.58
CA LEU A 126 -12.19 -10.15 15.44
C LEU A 126 -12.42 -9.71 16.91
N LYS A 127 -12.84 -8.48 17.13
CA LYS A 127 -13.14 -7.96 18.47
C LYS A 127 -14.30 -8.73 19.12
N LYS A 128 -15.39 -8.97 18.40
CA LYS A 128 -16.52 -9.78 18.91
C LYS A 128 -16.08 -11.19 19.31
N GLN A 129 -15.22 -11.83 18.49
CA GLN A 129 -14.70 -13.16 18.80
C GLN A 129 -13.81 -13.16 20.06
N GLN A 130 -12.98 -12.15 20.26
CA GLN A 130 -12.16 -12.00 21.46
C GLN A 130 -13.03 -11.82 22.72
N ASP A 131 -14.05 -10.98 22.65
CA ASP A 131 -14.95 -10.72 23.77
C ASP A 131 -15.75 -11.97 24.14
N SER A 132 -16.22 -12.73 23.15
CA SER A 132 -16.92 -14.02 23.37
C SER A 132 -16.03 -15.05 24.06
N LYS A 133 -14.76 -15.15 23.67
CA LYS A 133 -13.80 -16.06 24.31
C LYS A 133 -13.52 -15.69 25.76
N LYS A 134 -13.41 -14.40 26.07
CA LYS A 134 -13.20 -13.91 27.44
C LYS A 134 -14.40 -14.21 28.35
N GLN A 135 -15.61 -14.28 27.83
CA GLN A 135 -16.82 -14.62 28.59
C GLN A 135 -16.93 -16.12 28.88
N GLN A 136 -16.38 -16.98 28.03
CA GLN A 136 -16.40 -18.44 28.20
C GLN A 136 -15.35 -18.95 29.21
N THR A 137 -14.35 -18.12 29.54
CA THR A 137 -13.26 -18.48 30.46
C THR A 137 -13.47 -17.94 31.89
N LYS A 138 -14.63 -17.35 32.18
CA LYS A 138 -15.07 -16.97 33.53
C LYS A 138 -16.13 -17.94 34.06
#